data_fb91f284e7fcd5f02a8f6ce7116ba74f
#
_entry.id   fb91f284e7fcd5f02a8f6ce7116ba74f
#
_cell.length_a   1.000
_cell.length_b   1.000
_cell.length_c   1.000
_cell.angle_alpha   90.00
_cell.angle_beta   90.00
_cell.angle_gamma   90.00
#
_symmetry.space_group_name_H-M   'P 1'
#
loop_
_entity.id
_entity.type
_entity.pdbx_description
1 polymer ?
#
loop_
_entity_poly.entity_id
_entity_poly.type
_entity_poly.pdbx_seq_one_letter_code
_entity_poly.pdbx_strand_id
1 'polypeptide(L)'
;MIKVPGTLYRTSFGYPAAVFDETSSLTVQGELYELPPDSEDFMSSVDRMEGVDEKLFSRSVIRCEDEYFYAYEPGVDLRRRIGDADVIKSGNWFSGPGFCGEDPFSFAVAFENIQKQYYRMKPGGCSEENIFLEGTAPVLVTCPHSTAHVRMGKLKRHEFYTASLGAVLHLVLGCHCLYANREQETDPNYYDDCGFKTALGKILTETEIDLVVDIHGTGNERPEDLFPGVGTEKEFLLSAPGVLESFYMSAREHGIAAGSTDIFPAARQMTVAKFAANRFSVPAIQIEISDRLRMPWRREEEFRRLIGFLLGFVERATSENKARFR
;
A
#
# COMPACT_ATOMS: atom_id res chain seq x y z
N MET A 1 9.28 -14.65 6.18
CA MET A 1 8.65 -15.14 4.93
C MET A 1 9.03 -16.60 4.76
N ILE A 2 8.05 -17.49 4.55
CA ILE A 2 8.26 -18.93 4.32
C ILE A 2 7.92 -19.29 2.89
N LYS A 3 8.41 -20.45 2.45
CA LYS A 3 8.03 -21.07 1.17
C LYS A 3 7.53 -22.48 1.44
N VAL A 4 6.31 -22.75 1.02
CA VAL A 4 5.66 -24.05 1.21
C VAL A 4 5.38 -24.68 -0.15
N PRO A 5 5.64 -25.97 -0.39
CA PRO A 5 5.29 -26.65 -1.63
C PRO A 5 3.79 -26.52 -1.90
N GLY A 6 3.43 -26.10 -3.11
CA GLY A 6 2.03 -25.86 -3.48
C GLY A 6 1.91 -24.94 -4.68
N THR A 7 0.68 -24.73 -5.10
CA THR A 7 0.36 -23.88 -6.26
C THR A 7 -0.53 -22.73 -5.84
N LEU A 8 -0.12 -21.53 -6.21
CA LEU A 8 -0.89 -20.30 -5.99
C LEU A 8 -1.69 -19.98 -7.25
N TYR A 9 -2.97 -19.71 -7.09
CA TYR A 9 -3.89 -19.41 -8.17
C TYR A 9 -4.48 -18.00 -8.04
N ARG A 10 -4.76 -17.40 -9.18
CA ARG A 10 -5.60 -16.21 -9.27
C ARG A 10 -7.05 -16.59 -9.16
N THR A 11 -7.83 -15.78 -8.47
CA THR A 11 -9.30 -15.94 -8.44
C THR A 11 -9.98 -14.73 -9.08
N SER A 12 -11.20 -14.92 -9.56
CA SER A 12 -12.06 -13.84 -10.05
C SER A 12 -12.53 -12.87 -8.95
N PHE A 13 -12.21 -13.15 -7.69
CA PHE A 13 -12.63 -12.35 -6.54
C PHE A 13 -11.60 -11.32 -6.09
N GLY A 14 -10.45 -11.21 -6.79
CA GLY A 14 -9.41 -10.24 -6.47
C GLY A 14 -8.54 -10.60 -5.26
N TYR A 15 -8.50 -11.89 -4.86
CA TYR A 15 -7.58 -12.45 -3.88
C TYR A 15 -7.05 -13.81 -4.35
N PRO A 16 -5.87 -14.26 -3.88
CA PRO A 16 -5.30 -15.53 -4.29
C PRO A 16 -5.97 -16.72 -3.61
N ALA A 17 -5.81 -17.90 -4.21
CA ALA A 17 -6.09 -19.17 -3.58
C ALA A 17 -4.87 -20.08 -3.66
N ALA A 18 -4.45 -20.66 -2.55
CA ALA A 18 -3.31 -21.55 -2.49
C ALA A 18 -3.79 -23.00 -2.31
N VAL A 19 -3.23 -23.92 -3.08
CA VAL A 19 -3.38 -25.37 -2.89
C VAL A 19 -2.02 -25.91 -2.49
N PHE A 20 -1.95 -26.49 -1.31
CA PHE A 20 -0.71 -27.03 -0.77
C PHE A 20 -0.58 -28.52 -1.11
N ASP A 21 0.58 -28.91 -1.66
CA ASP A 21 0.89 -30.26 -2.08
C ASP A 21 2.40 -30.48 -1.93
N GLU A 22 2.79 -31.38 -1.05
CA GLU A 22 4.19 -31.71 -0.77
C GLU A 22 4.96 -32.21 -2.02
N THR A 23 4.26 -32.69 -3.02
CA THR A 23 4.83 -33.16 -4.28
C THR A 23 4.95 -32.07 -5.34
N SER A 24 4.43 -30.89 -5.09
CA SER A 24 4.47 -29.77 -6.03
C SER A 24 5.89 -29.29 -6.28
N SER A 25 6.24 -29.08 -7.54
CA SER A 25 7.49 -28.41 -7.95
C SER A 25 7.42 -26.88 -7.80
N LEU A 26 6.23 -26.33 -7.55
CA LEU A 26 5.99 -24.92 -7.29
C LEU A 26 5.95 -24.69 -5.78
N THR A 27 6.17 -23.44 -5.36
CA THR A 27 6.08 -23.04 -3.97
C THR A 27 5.16 -21.84 -3.81
N VAL A 28 4.43 -21.80 -2.70
CA VAL A 28 3.67 -20.64 -2.25
C VAL A 28 4.52 -19.88 -1.23
N GLN A 29 4.65 -18.56 -1.40
CA GLN A 29 5.35 -17.69 -0.46
C GLN A 29 4.34 -17.00 0.43
N GLY A 30 4.61 -16.98 1.74
CA GLY A 30 3.71 -16.38 2.72
C GLY A 30 4.42 -16.02 4.01
N GLU A 31 3.63 -15.51 4.95
CA GLU A 31 4.05 -15.19 6.30
C GLU A 31 3.34 -16.13 7.27
N LEU A 32 4.02 -16.47 8.36
CA LEU A 32 3.45 -17.22 9.48
C LEU A 32 3.12 -16.27 10.60
N TYR A 33 1.97 -16.50 11.22
CA TYR A 33 1.53 -15.77 12.38
C TYR A 33 1.35 -16.74 13.54
N GLU A 34 1.88 -16.38 14.70
CA GLU A 34 1.65 -17.12 15.93
C GLU A 34 0.21 -16.90 16.39
N LEU A 35 -0.46 -17.99 16.75
CA LEU A 35 -1.82 -17.89 17.25
C LEU A 35 -1.80 -17.51 18.75
N PRO A 36 -2.73 -16.67 19.22
CA PRO A 36 -2.87 -16.37 20.64
C PRO A 36 -3.23 -17.64 21.43
N PRO A 37 -2.90 -17.71 22.74
CA PRO A 37 -3.12 -18.90 23.57
C PRO A 37 -4.57 -19.43 23.58
N ASP A 38 -5.58 -18.54 23.47
CA ASP A 38 -7.00 -18.89 23.44
C ASP A 38 -7.56 -18.66 22.02
N SER A 39 -7.05 -19.40 21.06
CA SER A 39 -7.28 -19.14 19.63
C SER A 39 -8.60 -19.68 19.04
N GLU A 40 -9.44 -20.42 19.80
CA GLU A 40 -10.67 -20.98 19.24
C GLU A 40 -11.65 -19.93 18.72
N ASP A 41 -11.92 -18.89 19.50
CA ASP A 41 -12.80 -17.78 19.09
C ASP A 41 -12.19 -16.97 17.95
N PHE A 42 -10.86 -16.77 17.99
CA PHE A 42 -10.12 -16.12 16.91
C PHE A 42 -10.22 -16.93 15.63
N MET A 43 -9.92 -18.22 15.66
CA MET A 43 -9.99 -19.09 14.50
C MET A 43 -11.42 -19.21 13.94
N SER A 44 -12.45 -19.24 14.79
CA SER A 44 -13.85 -19.19 14.38
C SER A 44 -14.20 -17.88 13.66
N SER A 45 -13.57 -16.79 14.03
CA SER A 45 -13.73 -15.50 13.36
C SER A 45 -13.02 -15.47 12.01
N VAL A 46 -11.83 -16.07 11.91
CA VAL A 46 -11.10 -16.22 10.65
C VAL A 46 -11.83 -17.17 9.70
N ASP A 47 -12.36 -18.30 10.19
CA ASP A 47 -13.18 -19.23 9.40
C ASP A 47 -14.37 -18.53 8.73
N ARG A 48 -15.06 -17.66 9.48
CA ARG A 48 -16.16 -16.87 8.92
C ARG A 48 -15.70 -15.85 7.89
N MET A 49 -14.54 -15.20 8.11
CA MET A 49 -13.96 -14.27 7.15
C MET A 49 -13.58 -14.95 5.84
N GLU A 50 -13.04 -16.17 5.93
CA GLU A 50 -12.62 -16.97 4.79
C GLU A 50 -13.82 -17.71 4.12
N GLY A 51 -15.02 -17.55 4.65
CA GLY A 51 -16.23 -18.16 4.09
C GLY A 51 -16.20 -19.69 4.17
N VAL A 52 -15.72 -20.25 5.28
CA VAL A 52 -15.68 -21.71 5.48
C VAL A 52 -17.09 -22.29 5.50
N ASP A 53 -18.03 -21.59 6.14
CA ASP A 53 -19.44 -22.01 6.20
C ASP A 53 -20.09 -21.99 4.82
N GLU A 54 -19.70 -21.06 3.95
CA GLU A 54 -20.13 -20.96 2.55
C GLU A 54 -19.34 -21.87 1.60
N LYS A 55 -18.41 -22.67 2.12
CA LYS A 55 -17.54 -23.57 1.35
C LYS A 55 -16.66 -22.86 0.31
N LEU A 56 -16.39 -21.57 0.52
CA LEU A 56 -15.51 -20.79 -0.34
C LEU A 56 -14.05 -21.21 -0.11
N PHE A 57 -13.65 -21.30 1.17
CA PHE A 57 -12.39 -21.90 1.60
C PHE A 57 -12.63 -23.04 2.60
N SER A 58 -11.59 -23.83 2.83
CA SER A 58 -11.54 -24.83 3.89
C SER A 58 -10.22 -24.68 4.66
N ARG A 59 -10.30 -24.67 5.99
CA ARG A 59 -9.12 -24.66 6.84
C ARG A 59 -8.46 -26.04 6.81
N SER A 60 -7.18 -26.06 6.44
CA SER A 60 -6.35 -27.25 6.34
C SER A 60 -5.15 -27.14 7.29
N VAL A 61 -4.62 -28.28 7.70
CA VAL A 61 -3.32 -28.33 8.37
C VAL A 61 -2.27 -28.70 7.34
N ILE A 62 -1.30 -27.82 7.15
CA ILE A 62 -0.18 -28.05 6.23
C ILE A 62 1.11 -28.26 7.01
N ARG A 63 2.04 -28.99 6.43
CA ARG A 63 3.37 -29.20 6.98
C ARG A 63 4.37 -28.32 6.20
N CYS A 64 5.23 -27.63 6.95
CA CYS A 64 6.38 -26.94 6.38
C CYS A 64 7.59 -27.25 7.27
N GLU A 65 8.59 -27.90 6.69
CA GLU A 65 9.73 -28.46 7.42
C GLU A 65 9.25 -29.47 8.50
N ASP A 66 9.53 -29.19 9.77
CA ASP A 66 9.13 -30.06 10.88
C ASP A 66 7.95 -29.50 11.70
N GLU A 67 7.30 -28.44 11.21
CA GLU A 67 6.20 -27.78 11.90
C GLU A 67 4.87 -27.87 11.12
N TYR A 68 3.74 -27.73 11.84
CA TYR A 68 2.40 -27.78 11.28
C TYR A 68 1.70 -26.44 11.45
N PHE A 69 1.04 -25.99 10.39
CA PHE A 69 0.36 -24.71 10.34
C PHE A 69 -1.08 -24.85 9.83
N TYR A 70 -1.95 -23.96 10.30
CA TYR A 70 -3.24 -23.80 9.65
C TYR A 70 -3.10 -22.96 8.38
N ALA A 71 -3.75 -23.37 7.32
CA ALA A 71 -3.87 -22.64 6.07
C ALA A 71 -5.29 -22.75 5.53
N TYR A 72 -5.71 -21.78 4.74
CA TYR A 72 -7.00 -21.81 4.04
C TYR A 72 -6.78 -22.15 2.58
N GLU A 73 -7.34 -23.26 2.18
CA GLU A 73 -7.32 -23.75 0.79
C GLU A 73 -8.67 -23.52 0.14
N PRO A 74 -8.72 -23.34 -1.19
CA PRO A 74 -9.99 -23.17 -1.90
C PRO A 74 -10.93 -24.35 -1.63
N GLY A 75 -12.14 -24.03 -1.21
CA GLY A 75 -13.23 -24.99 -1.05
C GLY A 75 -13.68 -25.57 -2.40
N VAL A 76 -14.58 -26.54 -2.36
CA VAL A 76 -15.00 -27.30 -3.55
C VAL A 76 -15.50 -26.42 -4.68
N ASP A 77 -16.24 -25.35 -4.36
CA ASP A 77 -16.82 -24.49 -5.38
C ASP A 77 -15.79 -23.54 -6.00
N LEU A 78 -14.82 -23.07 -5.22
CA LEU A 78 -13.72 -22.26 -5.74
C LEU A 78 -12.72 -23.11 -6.54
N ARG A 79 -12.41 -24.34 -6.09
CA ARG A 79 -11.55 -25.27 -6.82
C ARG A 79 -12.06 -25.60 -8.24
N ARG A 80 -13.38 -25.60 -8.45
CA ARG A 80 -13.96 -25.81 -9.78
C ARG A 80 -13.81 -24.61 -10.72
N ARG A 81 -13.49 -23.45 -10.20
CA ARG A 81 -13.39 -22.19 -10.96
C ARG A 81 -11.96 -21.79 -11.27
N ILE A 82 -10.97 -22.43 -10.65
CA ILE A 82 -9.54 -22.17 -10.88
C ILE A 82 -8.95 -23.31 -11.71
N GLY A 83 -8.00 -23.00 -12.57
CA GLY A 83 -7.35 -23.96 -13.45
C GLY A 83 -5.92 -23.54 -13.81
N ASP A 84 -5.29 -24.29 -14.73
CA ASP A 84 -3.89 -24.09 -15.11
C ASP A 84 -3.59 -22.67 -15.65
N ALA A 85 -4.58 -22.01 -16.25
CA ALA A 85 -4.46 -20.64 -16.73
C ALA A 85 -4.34 -19.61 -15.59
N ASP A 86 -4.79 -19.98 -14.39
CA ASP A 86 -4.82 -19.11 -13.22
C ASP A 86 -3.58 -19.26 -12.33
N VAL A 87 -2.63 -20.15 -12.70
CA VAL A 87 -1.44 -20.43 -11.90
C VAL A 87 -0.49 -19.25 -11.86
N ILE A 88 -0.13 -18.82 -10.64
CA ILE A 88 0.87 -17.81 -10.37
C ILE A 88 2.22 -18.53 -10.15
N LYS A 89 3.00 -18.67 -11.22
CA LYS A 89 4.24 -19.45 -11.22
C LYS A 89 5.30 -18.96 -10.24
N SER A 90 5.31 -17.67 -9.88
CA SER A 90 6.24 -17.13 -8.90
C SER A 90 5.94 -17.60 -7.47
N GLY A 91 4.74 -18.10 -7.21
CA GLY A 91 4.27 -18.46 -5.89
C GLY A 91 4.11 -17.28 -4.93
N ASN A 92 4.31 -16.07 -5.40
CA ASN A 92 4.15 -14.84 -4.62
C ASN A 92 3.06 -13.98 -5.26
N TRP A 93 2.00 -13.71 -4.50
CA TRP A 93 0.89 -12.90 -4.96
C TRP A 93 1.30 -11.49 -5.39
N PHE A 94 2.28 -10.89 -4.70
CA PHE A 94 2.70 -9.52 -4.93
C PHE A 94 3.89 -9.36 -5.89
N SER A 95 4.68 -10.40 -6.15
CA SER A 95 5.92 -10.30 -6.93
C SER A 95 5.93 -11.13 -8.21
N GLY A 96 4.79 -11.73 -8.57
CA GLY A 96 4.76 -12.59 -9.75
C GLY A 96 4.50 -11.84 -11.05
N PRO A 97 5.03 -12.34 -12.20
CA PRO A 97 4.56 -11.90 -13.52
C PRO A 97 3.07 -12.16 -13.74
N GLY A 98 2.39 -12.81 -12.80
CA GLY A 98 0.94 -12.92 -12.73
C GLY A 98 0.22 -11.61 -12.46
N PHE A 99 0.90 -10.63 -11.85
CA PHE A 99 0.39 -9.26 -11.72
C PHE A 99 0.75 -8.37 -12.91
N CYS A 100 1.76 -8.72 -13.70
CA CYS A 100 2.18 -7.94 -14.88
C CYS A 100 1.17 -7.86 -16.02
N GLY A 101 0.01 -8.44 -15.90
CA GLY A 101 -1.09 -8.35 -16.87
C GLY A 101 -2.42 -7.92 -16.24
N GLU A 102 -2.47 -7.73 -14.93
CA GLU A 102 -3.69 -7.28 -14.28
C GLU A 102 -3.78 -5.76 -14.27
N ASP A 103 -4.99 -5.31 -14.48
CA ASP A 103 -5.41 -3.94 -14.33
C ASP A 103 -5.04 -3.42 -12.92
N PRO A 104 -4.24 -2.35 -12.82
CA PRO A 104 -3.84 -1.75 -11.53
C PRO A 104 -5.04 -1.39 -10.62
N PHE A 105 -6.20 -1.15 -11.21
CA PHE A 105 -7.45 -0.95 -10.49
C PHE A 105 -7.86 -2.20 -9.71
N SER A 106 -7.89 -3.36 -10.38
CA SER A 106 -8.25 -4.62 -9.75
C SER A 106 -7.31 -4.98 -8.61
N PHE A 107 -6.01 -4.71 -8.78
CA PHE A 107 -5.01 -4.87 -7.73
C PHE A 107 -5.29 -3.95 -6.54
N ALA A 108 -5.52 -2.65 -6.78
CA ALA A 108 -5.79 -1.70 -5.70
C ALA A 108 -7.01 -2.11 -4.87
N VAL A 109 -8.07 -2.58 -5.53
CA VAL A 109 -9.31 -3.04 -4.87
C VAL A 109 -9.04 -4.31 -4.04
N ALA A 110 -8.30 -5.26 -4.58
CA ALA A 110 -7.95 -6.50 -3.87
C ALA A 110 -7.07 -6.20 -2.65
N PHE A 111 -6.03 -5.38 -2.83
CA PHE A 111 -5.14 -4.96 -1.74
C PHE A 111 -5.92 -4.27 -0.62
N GLU A 112 -6.81 -3.32 -0.96
CA GLU A 112 -7.63 -2.62 0.02
C GLU A 112 -8.56 -3.55 0.77
N ASN A 113 -9.11 -4.57 0.12
CA ASN A 113 -9.95 -5.56 0.78
C ASN A 113 -9.20 -6.34 1.86
N ILE A 114 -7.91 -6.59 1.66
CA ILE A 114 -7.03 -7.16 2.69
C ILE A 114 -6.74 -6.12 3.78
N GLN A 115 -6.41 -4.89 3.41
CA GLN A 115 -6.05 -3.82 4.35
C GLN A 115 -7.19 -3.41 5.29
N LYS A 116 -8.44 -3.55 4.90
CA LYS A 116 -9.60 -3.19 5.73
C LYS A 116 -9.59 -3.81 7.13
N GLN A 117 -9.10 -5.04 7.27
CA GLN A 117 -9.02 -5.72 8.55
C GLN A 117 -8.06 -5.02 9.53
N TYR A 118 -7.06 -4.30 9.02
CA TYR A 118 -6.01 -3.66 9.80
C TYR A 118 -6.29 -2.20 10.19
N TYR A 119 -7.29 -1.58 9.61
CA TYR A 119 -7.58 -0.14 9.78
C TYR A 119 -7.63 0.34 11.23
N ARG A 120 -8.11 -0.51 12.14
CA ARG A 120 -8.26 -0.22 13.58
C ARG A 120 -7.66 -1.31 14.45
N MET A 121 -6.86 -2.18 13.88
CA MET A 121 -6.17 -3.22 14.63
C MET A 121 -5.00 -2.59 15.37
N LYS A 122 -5.02 -2.71 16.70
CA LYS A 122 -3.93 -2.21 17.55
C LYS A 122 -2.65 -2.99 17.33
N PRO A 123 -1.49 -2.35 17.54
CA PRO A 123 -0.22 -3.07 17.63
C PRO A 123 -0.31 -4.18 18.69
N GLY A 124 0.25 -5.33 18.38
CA GLY A 124 0.28 -6.46 19.32
C GLY A 124 1.03 -7.66 18.76
N GLY A 125 1.72 -8.38 19.63
CA GLY A 125 2.49 -9.56 19.24
C GLY A 125 3.65 -9.25 18.29
N CYS A 126 3.93 -10.16 17.37
CA CYS A 126 5.02 -10.04 16.38
C CYS A 126 4.62 -9.25 15.11
N SER A 127 3.44 -8.62 15.08
CA SER A 127 2.98 -7.91 13.89
C SER A 127 3.63 -6.54 13.74
N GLU A 128 4.19 -6.26 12.57
CA GLU A 128 4.80 -4.96 12.26
C GLU A 128 3.74 -3.86 12.18
N GLU A 129 4.00 -2.74 12.85
CA GLU A 129 3.11 -1.56 12.82
C GLU A 129 3.10 -0.90 11.45
N ASN A 130 4.22 -0.97 10.75
CA ASN A 130 4.41 -0.39 9.43
C ASN A 130 5.01 -1.44 8.51
N ILE A 131 4.58 -1.48 7.26
CA ILE A 131 5.12 -2.39 6.24
C ILE A 131 5.96 -1.60 5.25
N PHE A 132 7.16 -2.11 4.98
CA PHE A 132 8.03 -1.61 3.92
C PHE A 132 8.08 -2.62 2.77
N LEU A 133 7.64 -2.17 1.59
CA LEU A 133 7.80 -2.90 0.34
C LEU A 133 9.04 -2.34 -0.36
N GLU A 134 10.09 -3.13 -0.41
CA GLU A 134 11.34 -2.76 -1.07
C GLU A 134 11.18 -2.80 -2.59
N GLY A 135 11.50 -1.71 -3.26
CA GLY A 135 11.43 -1.55 -4.72
C GLY A 135 12.81 -1.40 -5.36
N THR A 136 12.82 -1.02 -6.62
CA THR A 136 14.05 -0.81 -7.41
C THR A 136 14.18 0.60 -7.97
N ALA A 137 13.08 1.38 -7.98
CA ALA A 137 13.11 2.77 -8.39
C ALA A 137 13.50 3.67 -7.21
N PRO A 138 14.25 4.77 -7.40
CA PRO A 138 14.70 5.65 -6.32
C PRO A 138 13.58 6.60 -5.85
N VAL A 139 12.38 6.09 -5.71
CA VAL A 139 11.19 6.80 -5.20
C VAL A 139 10.62 6.02 -4.04
N LEU A 140 10.38 6.71 -2.94
CA LEU A 140 9.67 6.17 -1.79
C LEU A 140 8.27 6.79 -1.70
N VAL A 141 7.27 5.94 -1.81
CA VAL A 141 5.87 6.30 -1.55
C VAL A 141 5.57 6.06 -0.08
N THR A 142 4.99 7.03 0.61
CA THR A 142 4.59 6.90 2.01
C THR A 142 3.08 7.05 2.17
N CYS A 143 2.48 6.21 3.03
CA CYS A 143 1.05 6.22 3.30
C CYS A 143 0.81 6.12 4.83
N PRO A 144 1.10 7.20 5.58
CA PRO A 144 1.12 7.16 7.04
C PRO A 144 -0.27 7.03 7.68
N HIS A 145 -1.32 7.42 6.96
CA HIS A 145 -2.70 7.37 7.44
C HIS A 145 -3.55 6.24 6.84
N SER A 146 -2.91 5.22 6.27
CA SER A 146 -3.62 4.02 5.78
C SER A 146 -4.36 3.26 6.87
N THR A 147 -4.03 3.50 8.14
CA THR A 147 -4.76 3.00 9.31
C THR A 147 -5.16 4.14 10.25
N ALA A 148 -6.01 3.85 11.24
CA ALA A 148 -6.37 4.81 12.26
C ALA A 148 -5.13 5.24 13.07
N HIS A 149 -5.14 6.48 13.57
CA HIS A 149 -4.02 7.05 14.30
C HIS A 149 -4.51 8.02 15.39
N VAL A 150 -3.69 8.28 16.39
CA VAL A 150 -4.07 9.15 17.51
C VAL A 150 -3.41 10.52 17.36
N ARG A 151 -4.23 11.60 17.35
CA ARG A 151 -3.79 12.99 17.37
C ARG A 151 -4.40 13.72 18.54
N MET A 152 -3.58 14.26 19.42
CA MET A 152 -4.02 15.02 20.61
C MET A 152 -5.02 14.21 21.46
N GLY A 153 -4.73 12.93 21.70
CA GLY A 153 -5.59 12.01 22.45
C GLY A 153 -6.91 11.62 21.77
N LYS A 154 -7.11 12.01 20.51
CA LYS A 154 -8.30 11.66 19.74
C LYS A 154 -7.95 10.69 18.62
N LEU A 155 -8.69 9.59 18.54
CA LEU A 155 -8.58 8.66 17.43
C LEU A 155 -9.08 9.33 16.14
N LYS A 156 -8.21 9.38 15.14
CA LYS A 156 -8.49 9.81 13.78
C LYS A 156 -8.76 8.61 12.90
N ARG A 157 -9.64 8.78 11.93
CA ARG A 157 -9.99 7.74 10.99
C ARG A 157 -8.87 7.55 9.95
N HIS A 158 -8.68 6.32 9.50
CA HIS A 158 -7.85 5.98 8.35
C HIS A 158 -8.34 6.67 7.06
N GLU A 159 -7.43 6.81 6.12
CA GLU A 159 -7.68 7.38 4.80
C GLU A 159 -7.71 6.24 3.77
N PHE A 160 -8.91 5.89 3.32
CA PHE A 160 -9.15 4.77 2.40
C PHE A 160 -8.24 4.81 1.17
N TYR A 161 -7.79 3.65 0.72
CA TYR A 161 -7.02 3.42 -0.50
C TYR A 161 -5.64 4.08 -0.57
N THR A 162 -5.16 4.77 0.46
CA THR A 162 -3.82 5.37 0.40
C THR A 162 -2.73 4.31 0.29
N ALA A 163 -2.76 3.26 1.13
CA ALA A 163 -1.81 2.14 1.02
C ALA A 163 -1.94 1.38 -0.30
N SER A 164 -3.17 1.18 -0.78
CA SER A 164 -3.43 0.49 -2.05
C SER A 164 -2.85 1.24 -3.24
N LEU A 165 -2.94 2.57 -3.25
CA LEU A 165 -2.32 3.41 -4.27
C LEU A 165 -0.79 3.35 -4.19
N GLY A 166 -0.21 3.37 -2.97
CA GLY A 166 1.22 3.16 -2.76
C GLY A 166 1.70 1.80 -3.26
N ALA A 167 0.93 0.75 -2.97
CA ALA A 167 1.22 -0.61 -3.45
C ALA A 167 1.10 -0.75 -4.98
N VAL A 168 0.20 -0.01 -5.63
CA VAL A 168 0.12 0.08 -7.11
C VAL A 168 1.40 0.69 -7.68
N LEU A 169 1.88 1.79 -7.10
CA LEU A 169 3.13 2.44 -7.54
C LEU A 169 4.34 1.53 -7.34
N HIS A 170 4.37 0.78 -6.24
CA HIS A 170 5.38 -0.25 -6.01
C HIS A 170 5.33 -1.33 -7.10
N LEU A 171 4.16 -1.87 -7.35
CA LEU A 171 3.97 -2.97 -8.29
C LEU A 171 4.31 -2.59 -9.74
N VAL A 172 3.81 -1.43 -10.20
CA VAL A 172 3.89 -1.03 -11.62
C VAL A 172 5.21 -0.35 -11.94
N LEU A 173 5.70 0.51 -11.04
CA LEU A 173 6.90 1.34 -11.27
C LEU A 173 8.11 0.91 -10.47
N GLY A 174 7.99 -0.10 -9.62
CA GLY A 174 9.08 -0.55 -8.74
C GLY A 174 9.44 0.45 -7.64
N CYS A 175 8.55 1.37 -7.29
CA CYS A 175 8.76 2.30 -6.18
C CYS A 175 8.93 1.54 -4.85
N HIS A 176 9.74 2.05 -3.94
CA HIS A 176 9.64 1.64 -2.54
C HIS A 176 8.31 2.14 -1.96
N CYS A 177 7.71 1.39 -1.03
CA CYS A 177 6.46 1.82 -0.39
C CYS A 177 6.50 1.56 1.11
N LEU A 178 6.23 2.59 1.92
CA LEU A 178 6.08 2.48 3.38
C LEU A 178 4.66 2.87 3.76
N TYR A 179 3.90 1.97 4.38
CA TYR A 179 2.54 2.26 4.83
C TYR A 179 2.27 1.78 6.25
N ALA A 180 1.36 2.47 6.95
CA ALA A 180 0.90 2.03 8.26
C ALA A 180 0.01 0.78 8.13
N ASN A 181 0.31 -0.26 8.93
CA ASN A 181 -0.37 -1.55 8.89
C ASN A 181 -1.14 -1.87 10.18
N ARG A 182 -1.03 -1.02 11.19
CA ARG A 182 -1.77 -1.09 12.46
C ARG A 182 -2.16 0.30 12.90
N GLU A 183 -3.14 0.38 13.82
CA GLU A 183 -3.50 1.64 14.45
C GLU A 183 -2.26 2.28 15.06
N GLN A 184 -1.94 3.50 14.64
CA GLN A 184 -0.77 4.22 15.11
C GLN A 184 -1.10 4.91 16.45
N GLU A 185 -0.28 4.70 17.48
CA GLU A 185 -0.43 5.37 18.78
C GLU A 185 -0.24 6.88 18.69
N THR A 186 0.48 7.32 17.67
CA THR A 186 0.75 8.74 17.38
C THR A 186 0.56 9.01 15.90
N ASP A 187 0.13 10.24 15.57
CA ASP A 187 -0.05 10.68 14.19
C ASP A 187 1.31 11.05 13.55
N PRO A 188 1.74 10.31 12.50
CA PRO A 188 3.02 10.57 11.85
C PRO A 188 3.14 11.97 11.21
N ASN A 189 2.03 12.61 10.86
CA ASN A 189 2.04 13.96 10.29
C ASN A 189 1.93 15.07 11.34
N TYR A 190 1.83 14.70 12.61
CA TYR A 190 1.70 15.66 13.70
C TYR A 190 2.87 15.62 14.70
N TYR A 191 3.35 14.41 15.04
CA TYR A 191 4.42 14.24 16.04
C TYR A 191 5.76 13.96 15.37
N ASP A 192 6.83 14.49 15.96
CA ASP A 192 8.19 14.28 15.48
C ASP A 192 8.73 12.88 15.82
N ASP A 193 8.36 12.38 17.00
CA ASP A 193 8.78 11.08 17.50
C ASP A 193 7.63 10.07 17.37
N CYS A 194 7.76 9.16 16.42
CA CYS A 194 6.79 8.08 16.18
C CYS A 194 7.44 6.94 15.40
N GLY A 195 6.86 5.73 15.56
CA GLY A 195 7.34 4.50 14.92
C GLY A 195 7.44 4.61 13.39
N PHE A 196 6.47 5.27 12.75
CA PHE A 196 6.48 5.48 11.30
C PHE A 196 7.70 6.31 10.83
N LYS A 197 8.00 7.42 11.50
CA LYS A 197 9.18 8.25 11.17
C LYS A 197 10.50 7.57 11.51
N THR A 198 10.52 6.71 12.51
CA THR A 198 11.69 5.88 12.81
C THR A 198 11.96 4.91 11.66
N ALA A 199 10.93 4.23 11.16
CA ALA A 199 11.05 3.36 9.98
C ALA A 199 11.45 4.15 8.73
N LEU A 200 10.80 5.29 8.48
CA LEU A 200 11.14 6.19 7.37
C LEU A 200 12.60 6.63 7.42
N GLY A 201 13.08 7.07 8.59
CA GLY A 201 14.48 7.52 8.76
C GLY A 201 15.48 6.42 8.48
N LYS A 202 15.20 5.18 8.91
CA LYS A 202 16.01 4.01 8.57
C LYS A 202 16.09 3.79 7.06
N ILE A 203 14.94 3.78 6.37
CA ILE A 203 14.88 3.59 4.92
C ILE A 203 15.68 4.68 4.19
N LEU A 204 15.46 5.96 4.54
CA LEU A 204 16.15 7.09 3.90
C LEU A 204 17.66 7.11 4.18
N THR A 205 18.14 6.40 5.20
CA THR A 205 19.56 6.24 5.50
C THR A 205 20.19 5.06 4.76
N GLU A 206 19.45 3.97 4.62
CA GLU A 206 19.95 2.69 4.10
C GLU A 206 19.67 2.49 2.60
N THR A 207 18.77 3.29 2.02
CA THR A 207 18.32 3.15 0.63
C THR A 207 18.49 4.47 -0.12
N GLU A 208 18.98 4.42 -1.35
CA GLU A 208 19.11 5.60 -2.22
C GLU A 208 17.73 6.04 -2.73
N ILE A 209 17.23 7.16 -2.21
CA ILE A 209 15.92 7.74 -2.54
C ILE A 209 16.09 9.15 -3.06
N ASP A 210 15.61 9.40 -4.28
CA ASP A 210 15.66 10.71 -4.95
C ASP A 210 14.39 11.55 -4.71
N LEU A 211 13.27 10.90 -4.36
CA LEU A 211 11.97 11.56 -4.17
C LEU A 211 11.11 10.79 -3.16
N VAL A 212 10.50 11.52 -2.21
CA VAL A 212 9.43 11.00 -1.37
C VAL A 212 8.08 11.53 -1.86
N VAL A 213 7.13 10.63 -2.10
CA VAL A 213 5.73 10.92 -2.45
C VAL A 213 4.84 10.49 -1.29
N ASP A 214 4.32 11.45 -0.54
CA ASP A 214 3.53 11.22 0.68
C ASP A 214 2.04 11.30 0.36
N ILE A 215 1.34 10.16 0.33
CA ILE A 215 -0.05 10.05 -0.10
C ILE A 215 -1.00 10.17 1.09
N HIS A 216 -1.91 11.14 0.98
CA HIS A 216 -2.95 11.45 1.96
C HIS A 216 -4.34 11.53 1.35
N GLY A 217 -5.32 11.50 2.22
CA GLY A 217 -6.71 11.67 1.86
C GLY A 217 -7.37 12.86 2.52
N THR A 218 -8.12 13.63 1.73
CA THR A 218 -8.94 14.74 2.25
C THR A 218 -10.42 14.54 1.90
N GLY A 219 -11.30 15.31 2.55
CA GLY A 219 -12.74 15.32 2.26
C GLY A 219 -13.06 16.03 0.93
N ASN A 220 -14.37 16.15 0.67
CA ASN A 220 -14.91 16.68 -0.60
C ASN A 220 -15.38 18.13 -0.51
N GLU A 221 -14.92 18.89 0.47
CA GLU A 221 -15.41 20.25 0.74
C GLU A 221 -14.92 21.29 -0.28
N ARG A 222 -13.92 20.91 -1.10
CA ARG A 222 -13.31 21.77 -2.11
C ARG A 222 -13.71 21.35 -3.53
N PRO A 223 -13.68 22.28 -4.47
CA PRO A 223 -13.98 21.97 -5.88
C PRO A 223 -12.88 21.13 -6.55
N GLU A 224 -11.61 21.33 -6.16
CA GLU A 224 -10.48 20.55 -6.68
C GLU A 224 -10.39 19.19 -5.97
N ASP A 225 -9.68 18.26 -6.59
CA ASP A 225 -9.57 16.88 -6.14
C ASP A 225 -8.17 16.48 -5.70
N LEU A 226 -7.15 17.21 -6.12
CA LEU A 226 -5.74 16.95 -5.80
C LEU A 226 -5.09 18.22 -5.27
N PHE A 227 -4.30 18.09 -4.19
CA PHE A 227 -3.62 19.23 -3.59
C PHE A 227 -2.17 18.86 -3.28
N PRO A 228 -1.17 19.51 -3.93
CA PRO A 228 0.23 19.27 -3.63
C PRO A 228 0.68 20.10 -2.43
N GLY A 229 1.37 19.48 -1.48
CA GLY A 229 2.02 20.11 -0.32
C GLY A 229 3.54 19.99 -0.43
N VAL A 230 4.20 21.13 -0.61
CA VAL A 230 5.66 21.22 -0.86
C VAL A 230 6.37 22.28 -0.01
N GLY A 231 5.73 22.66 1.11
CA GLY A 231 6.15 23.79 1.93
C GLY A 231 5.54 25.11 1.47
N THR A 232 5.63 26.17 2.27
CA THR A 232 5.07 27.49 1.96
C THR A 232 5.83 28.21 0.83
N GLU A 233 7.14 28.01 0.76
CA GLU A 233 8.04 28.57 -0.25
C GLU A 233 8.55 27.48 -1.21
N LYS A 234 7.85 26.32 -1.26
CA LYS A 234 8.25 25.12 -2.02
C LYS A 234 9.58 24.52 -1.59
N GLU A 235 9.97 24.77 -0.34
CA GLU A 235 11.25 24.39 0.22
C GLU A 235 11.47 22.87 0.29
N PHE A 236 10.39 22.04 0.27
CA PHE A 236 10.55 20.59 0.30
C PHE A 236 10.98 19.99 -1.05
N LEU A 237 10.88 20.77 -2.13
CA LEU A 237 11.33 20.32 -3.44
C LEU A 237 12.86 20.36 -3.57
N LEU A 238 13.55 21.11 -2.71
CA LEU A 238 15.02 21.26 -2.73
C LEU A 238 15.52 21.61 -4.15
N SER A 239 16.33 20.73 -4.74
CA SER A 239 16.86 20.88 -6.11
C SER A 239 15.98 20.29 -7.22
N ALA A 240 14.76 19.83 -6.91
CA ALA A 240 13.87 19.15 -7.83
C ALA A 240 12.56 19.92 -8.15
N PRO A 241 12.61 21.18 -8.67
CA PRO A 241 11.41 21.97 -8.95
C PRO A 241 10.49 21.35 -10.02
N GLY A 242 11.02 20.53 -10.93
CA GLY A 242 10.26 19.79 -11.94
C GLY A 242 9.23 18.80 -11.38
N VAL A 243 9.37 18.38 -10.13
CA VAL A 243 8.40 17.50 -9.45
C VAL A 243 7.01 18.13 -9.44
N LEU A 244 6.91 19.42 -9.10
CA LEU A 244 5.63 20.12 -9.05
C LEU A 244 5.04 20.34 -10.47
N GLU A 245 5.87 20.58 -11.46
CA GLU A 245 5.46 20.68 -12.86
C GLU A 245 4.91 19.34 -13.35
N SER A 246 5.64 18.23 -13.10
CA SER A 246 5.20 16.87 -13.42
C SER A 246 3.84 16.53 -12.78
N PHE A 247 3.61 16.98 -11.54
CA PHE A 247 2.33 16.81 -10.84
C PHE A 247 1.18 17.50 -11.61
N TYR A 248 1.32 18.79 -11.94
CA TYR A 248 0.25 19.52 -12.64
C TYR A 248 0.06 19.05 -14.07
N MET A 249 1.12 18.65 -14.77
CA MET A 249 1.01 18.08 -16.10
C MET A 249 0.23 16.78 -16.10
N SER A 250 0.57 15.86 -15.19
CA SER A 250 -0.14 14.58 -15.07
C SER A 250 -1.60 14.79 -14.67
N ALA A 251 -1.90 15.69 -13.72
CA ALA A 251 -3.28 16.01 -13.33
C ALA A 251 -4.12 16.49 -14.54
N ARG A 252 -3.54 17.36 -15.38
CA ARG A 252 -4.19 17.87 -16.60
C ARG A 252 -4.45 16.77 -17.60
N GLU A 253 -3.48 15.89 -17.84
CA GLU A 253 -3.61 14.78 -18.81
C GLU A 253 -4.71 13.81 -18.43
N HIS A 254 -4.91 13.59 -17.11
CA HIS A 254 -5.96 12.71 -16.62
C HIS A 254 -7.27 13.43 -16.32
N GLY A 255 -7.37 14.72 -16.65
CA GLY A 255 -8.59 15.52 -16.46
C GLY A 255 -9.01 15.66 -15.00
N ILE A 256 -8.03 15.73 -14.07
CA ILE A 256 -8.27 15.89 -12.63
C ILE A 256 -7.98 17.35 -12.23
N ALA A 257 -8.90 17.96 -11.51
CA ALA A 257 -8.73 19.31 -11.01
C ALA A 257 -7.71 19.33 -9.86
N ALA A 258 -6.66 20.11 -10.00
CA ALA A 258 -5.62 20.27 -9.00
C ALA A 258 -5.64 21.68 -8.40
N GLY A 259 -5.62 21.77 -7.07
CA GLY A 259 -5.54 23.01 -6.31
C GLY A 259 -4.11 23.55 -6.22
N SER A 260 -3.96 24.74 -5.64
CA SER A 260 -2.66 25.35 -5.40
C SER A 260 -1.94 24.72 -4.20
N THR A 261 -0.62 24.94 -4.11
CA THR A 261 0.22 24.49 -2.99
C THR A 261 -0.13 25.16 -1.65
N ASP A 262 -0.83 26.31 -1.68
CA ASP A 262 -1.15 27.08 -0.50
C ASP A 262 -2.30 26.47 0.32
N ILE A 263 -3.09 25.58 -0.28
CA ILE A 263 -4.26 24.97 0.37
C ILE A 263 -3.80 23.99 1.46
N PHE A 264 -2.84 23.12 1.13
CA PHE A 264 -2.24 22.16 2.03
C PHE A 264 -0.70 22.19 1.93
N PRO A 265 -0.05 23.25 2.43
CA PRO A 265 1.39 23.41 2.23
C PRO A 265 2.25 22.38 2.97
N ALA A 266 1.65 21.53 3.81
CA ALA A 266 2.34 20.54 4.66
C ALA A 266 3.37 21.13 5.65
N ALA A 267 3.32 22.45 5.91
CA ALA A 267 4.38 23.20 6.59
C ALA A 267 4.18 23.36 8.10
N ARG A 268 2.93 23.27 8.60
CA ARG A 268 2.60 23.66 10.00
C ARG A 268 3.19 22.72 11.05
N GLN A 269 3.15 21.41 10.81
CA GLN A 269 3.70 20.39 11.69
C GLN A 269 4.94 19.76 11.03
N MET A 270 5.58 18.82 11.69
CA MET A 270 6.59 17.98 11.08
C MET A 270 5.89 16.84 10.31
N THR A 271 5.33 17.17 9.14
CA THR A 271 4.75 16.17 8.25
C THR A 271 5.80 15.18 7.75
N VAL A 272 5.37 14.06 7.18
CA VAL A 272 6.29 13.06 6.61
C VAL A 272 7.13 13.67 5.48
N ALA A 273 6.52 14.44 4.58
CA ALA A 273 7.24 15.15 3.52
C ALA A 273 8.27 16.16 4.09
N LYS A 274 7.87 16.96 5.08
CA LYS A 274 8.78 17.90 5.76
C LYS A 274 9.93 17.20 6.48
N PHE A 275 9.66 16.06 7.11
CA PHE A 275 10.67 15.25 7.78
C PHE A 275 11.72 14.73 6.79
N ALA A 276 11.30 14.18 5.64
CA ALA A 276 12.21 13.72 4.60
C ALA A 276 13.08 14.85 4.06
N ALA A 277 12.48 16.00 3.70
CA ALA A 277 13.20 17.14 3.16
C ALA A 277 14.19 17.73 4.17
N ASN A 278 13.76 17.97 5.42
CA ASN A 278 14.56 18.70 6.39
C ASN A 278 15.63 17.86 7.10
N ARG A 279 15.35 16.58 7.32
CA ARG A 279 16.26 15.70 8.07
C ARG A 279 17.21 14.91 7.19
N PHE A 280 16.78 14.58 5.97
CA PHE A 280 17.53 13.70 5.06
C PHE A 280 17.91 14.39 3.75
N SER A 281 17.49 15.63 3.55
CA SER A 281 17.74 16.38 2.30
C SER A 281 17.24 15.63 1.05
N VAL A 282 16.14 14.91 1.18
CA VAL A 282 15.47 14.22 0.08
C VAL A 282 14.27 15.05 -0.37
N PRO A 283 14.15 15.42 -1.65
CA PRO A 283 12.98 16.10 -2.19
C PRO A 283 11.70 15.36 -1.85
N ALA A 284 10.65 16.10 -1.47
CA ALA A 284 9.40 15.49 -1.04
C ALA A 284 8.19 16.30 -1.50
N ILE A 285 7.10 15.59 -1.79
CA ILE A 285 5.79 16.14 -2.09
C ILE A 285 4.72 15.36 -1.31
N GLN A 286 3.88 16.06 -0.56
CA GLN A 286 2.65 15.52 0.00
C GLN A 286 1.53 15.68 -1.04
N ILE A 287 0.68 14.68 -1.21
CA ILE A 287 -0.47 14.73 -2.10
C ILE A 287 -1.74 14.43 -1.30
N GLU A 288 -2.57 15.43 -1.12
CA GLU A 288 -3.91 15.28 -0.56
C GLU A 288 -4.90 14.96 -1.68
N ILE A 289 -5.59 13.85 -1.57
CA ILE A 289 -6.50 13.33 -2.58
C ILE A 289 -7.92 13.33 -2.03
N SER A 290 -8.87 13.93 -2.75
CA SER A 290 -10.28 13.97 -2.32
C SER A 290 -10.90 12.57 -2.24
N ASP A 291 -11.86 12.37 -1.34
CA ASP A 291 -12.63 11.13 -1.25
C ASP A 291 -13.34 10.78 -2.56
N ARG A 292 -13.70 11.79 -3.40
CA ARG A 292 -14.35 11.55 -4.69
C ARG A 292 -13.51 10.67 -5.61
N LEU A 293 -12.19 10.84 -5.60
CA LEU A 293 -11.28 10.04 -6.42
C LEU A 293 -10.94 8.68 -5.79
N ARG A 294 -10.99 8.58 -4.44
CA ARG A 294 -10.51 7.41 -3.71
C ARG A 294 -11.58 6.36 -3.36
N MET A 295 -12.79 6.49 -3.91
CA MET A 295 -13.92 5.59 -3.61
C MET A 295 -14.37 4.79 -4.84
N PRO A 296 -13.62 3.74 -5.26
CA PRO A 296 -13.88 3.01 -6.50
C PRO A 296 -15.27 2.37 -6.57
N TRP A 297 -15.86 1.96 -5.43
CA TRP A 297 -17.22 1.40 -5.39
C TRP A 297 -18.33 2.42 -5.70
N ARG A 298 -18.00 3.70 -5.74
CA ARG A 298 -18.92 4.79 -6.11
C ARG A 298 -18.60 5.36 -7.48
N ARG A 299 -17.32 5.39 -7.82
CA ARG A 299 -16.78 6.11 -8.99
C ARG A 299 -15.55 5.40 -9.54
N GLU A 300 -15.76 4.29 -10.23
CA GLU A 300 -14.66 3.47 -10.77
C GLU A 300 -13.78 4.26 -11.74
N GLU A 301 -14.39 5.02 -12.67
CA GLU A 301 -13.66 5.76 -13.68
C GLU A 301 -12.76 6.84 -13.08
N GLU A 302 -13.24 7.55 -12.07
CA GLU A 302 -12.46 8.55 -11.34
C GLU A 302 -11.27 7.90 -10.62
N PHE A 303 -11.46 6.73 -10.03
CA PHE A 303 -10.38 6.01 -9.39
C PHE A 303 -9.34 5.49 -10.40
N ARG A 304 -9.77 5.02 -11.58
CA ARG A 304 -8.87 4.66 -12.68
C ARG A 304 -8.06 5.86 -13.18
N ARG A 305 -8.68 7.02 -13.30
CA ARG A 305 -7.98 8.27 -13.65
C ARG A 305 -6.97 8.68 -12.58
N LEU A 306 -7.29 8.49 -11.29
CA LEU A 306 -6.37 8.73 -10.19
C LEU A 306 -5.14 7.81 -10.28
N ILE A 307 -5.33 6.53 -10.53
CA ILE A 307 -4.21 5.59 -10.74
C ILE A 307 -3.34 6.06 -11.91
N GLY A 308 -3.94 6.37 -13.05
CA GLY A 308 -3.22 6.90 -14.23
C GLY A 308 -2.43 8.16 -13.90
N PHE A 309 -3.04 9.10 -13.17
CA PHE A 309 -2.37 10.31 -12.70
C PHE A 309 -1.13 9.99 -11.86
N LEU A 310 -1.24 9.12 -10.86
CA LEU A 310 -0.12 8.80 -9.97
C LEU A 310 1.03 8.12 -10.72
N LEU A 311 0.71 7.18 -11.61
CA LEU A 311 1.69 6.52 -12.46
C LEU A 311 2.42 7.53 -13.37
N GLY A 312 1.68 8.33 -14.13
CA GLY A 312 2.24 9.33 -15.04
C GLY A 312 3.04 10.42 -14.31
N PHE A 313 2.58 10.83 -13.12
CA PHE A 313 3.30 11.78 -12.28
C PHE A 313 4.68 11.24 -11.84
N VAL A 314 4.72 10.04 -11.26
CA VAL A 314 5.96 9.44 -10.76
C VAL A 314 6.94 9.15 -11.89
N GLU A 315 6.47 8.62 -13.02
CA GLU A 315 7.32 8.39 -14.20
C GLU A 315 8.00 9.67 -14.71
N ARG A 316 7.25 10.77 -14.80
CA ARG A 316 7.79 12.07 -15.23
C ARG A 316 8.79 12.63 -14.23
N ALA A 317 8.41 12.66 -12.95
CA ALA A 317 9.25 13.21 -11.90
C ALA A 317 10.60 12.49 -11.80
N THR A 318 10.63 11.17 -12.04
CA THR A 318 11.87 10.38 -12.07
C THR A 318 12.68 10.56 -13.35
N SER A 319 12.03 10.74 -14.50
CA SER A 319 12.70 10.92 -15.80
C SER A 319 13.41 12.27 -15.86
N GLU A 320 12.79 13.33 -15.37
CA GLU A 320 13.37 14.68 -15.33
C GLU A 320 14.57 14.76 -14.38
N ASN A 321 14.54 14.07 -13.24
CA ASN A 321 15.67 14.01 -12.32
C ASN A 321 16.89 13.30 -12.95
N LYS A 322 16.69 12.17 -13.66
CA LYS A 322 17.78 11.47 -14.36
C LYS A 322 18.47 12.31 -15.45
N ALA A 323 17.75 13.23 -16.10
CA ALA A 323 18.33 14.11 -17.12
C ALA A 323 19.22 15.23 -16.55
N ARG A 324 19.09 15.54 -15.26
CA ARG A 324 19.89 16.60 -14.58
C ARG A 324 21.17 16.10 -13.93
N PHE A 325 21.26 14.80 -13.63
CA PHE A 325 22.45 14.19 -13.01
C PHE A 325 23.37 13.48 -14.01
N ARG A 326 23.10 13.60 -15.31
CA ARG A 326 24.01 13.25 -16.41
C ARG A 326 24.63 14.52 -17.04
#